data_a0f4c14584e309b3b05eaeea8fe6f122
#
_entry.id   a0f4c14584e309b3b05eaeea8fe6f122
#
_cell.length_a   1.000
_cell.length_b   1.000
_cell.length_c   1.000
_cell.angle_alpha   90.00
_cell.angle_beta   90.00
_cell.angle_gamma   90.00
#
_symmetry.space_group_name_H-M   'P 1'
#
loop_
_entity.id
_entity.type
_entity.pdbx_description
1 polymer ?
#
loop_
_entity_poly.entity_id
_entity_poly.type
_entity_poly.pdbx_seq_one_letter_code
_entity_poly.pdbx_strand_id
1 'polypeptide(L)'
;MNSRYKTIIYFILIFSTFIIAQRGGGGRGGFNPANMPKIGVLQGIVVDSATTIPMPYVSVSIVNMRSNEIVTGGITDETGTFYIREIPMGRYQAVIEFIGYEKVNIGPINLFPGDGGGVEQDIGKIAMELSAVQMEEVDVYGEIPNMIYTVDKRIFDAKKDMTLVGGTGSDALKKIPSVDVDIDGNITLRGDGNVTILLDGRPMRGDRRSMVEDLPADMIDRIEVITNPSAKYDPDGMAGIINIILKRGRFEGINGSATITAGEYSRYNLSGMVNYRRDKFNIFSNGSYRLWNSSGGGNRLFQYVYPTVTNEKKQRTEGTREPITNNIKFGTDYYYDKKTMFTLAMTYKTYDKENEEKVYYYNPNYIFEAEEFDMGTDLDFEFGYYKDFAQKDRKLVFEASSTINQDEGYEHAFSNLSSTNTYTDDHVHSEDDPYHKENNNNIIIKSDYTHPFGQSSKLEAGFKSTIKQFKTDQYYLESIFDSDYNEDVHALYGTLLYNFTDKIGVQLGARAEQAFTSAILKEQEHHEEEEHEDTTNIFLYIMEQALDQSPFKNDYFQIYPSVNMLYNLNPTQRIQFGFSKRVNRPRRRT
;
A
#
# COMPACT_ATOMS: atom_id res chain seq x y z
N MET A 1 7.11 -8.27 34.36
CA MET A 1 7.60 -8.45 32.98
C MET A 1 6.48 -7.89 32.10
N ASN A 2 6.69 -6.63 31.70
CA ASN A 2 5.67 -5.80 31.05
C ASN A 2 5.01 -6.52 29.86
N SER A 3 3.73 -6.28 29.66
CA SER A 3 2.91 -6.75 28.52
C SER A 3 3.62 -6.58 27.18
N ARG A 4 4.38 -5.50 27.01
CA ARG A 4 5.18 -5.13 25.83
C ARG A 4 6.19 -6.22 25.40
N TYR A 5 6.82 -6.93 26.32
CA TYR A 5 7.79 -8.00 25.99
C TYR A 5 7.13 -9.34 25.63
N LYS A 6 5.92 -9.60 26.11
CA LYS A 6 5.20 -10.84 25.78
C LYS A 6 4.82 -10.89 24.31
N THR A 7 4.40 -9.77 23.73
CA THR A 7 4.00 -9.68 22.31
C THR A 7 5.18 -9.88 21.37
N ILE A 8 6.37 -9.36 21.72
CA ILE A 8 7.61 -9.57 20.93
C ILE A 8 8.00 -11.04 20.93
N ILE A 9 7.91 -11.72 22.07
CA ILE A 9 8.25 -13.15 22.20
C ILE A 9 7.28 -14.02 21.38
N TYR A 10 5.99 -13.71 21.36
CA TYR A 10 5.02 -14.44 20.55
C TYR A 10 5.24 -14.23 19.05
N PHE A 11 5.59 -13.01 18.62
CA PHE A 11 5.88 -12.71 17.22
C PHE A 11 7.15 -13.42 16.73
N ILE A 12 8.22 -13.46 17.53
CA ILE A 12 9.46 -14.20 17.23
C ILE A 12 9.21 -15.72 17.21
N LEU A 13 8.37 -16.25 18.11
CA LEU A 13 8.03 -17.68 18.15
C LEU A 13 7.19 -18.13 16.96
N ILE A 14 6.26 -17.33 16.49
CA ILE A 14 5.46 -17.65 15.29
C ILE A 14 6.34 -17.64 14.03
N PHE A 15 7.29 -16.71 13.91
CA PHE A 15 8.22 -16.65 12.78
C PHE A 15 9.28 -17.75 12.80
N SER A 16 9.73 -18.20 13.99
CA SER A 16 10.76 -19.24 14.14
C SER A 16 10.26 -20.65 13.80
N THR A 17 8.97 -20.93 13.91
CA THR A 17 8.41 -22.25 13.55
C THR A 17 8.38 -22.51 12.03
N PHE A 18 8.45 -21.46 11.20
CA PHE A 18 8.47 -21.62 9.73
C PHE A 18 9.87 -21.93 9.14
N ILE A 19 10.95 -21.73 9.88
CA ILE A 19 12.33 -21.93 9.39
C ILE A 19 12.79 -23.40 9.49
N ILE A 20 12.09 -24.28 10.22
CA ILE A 20 12.56 -25.65 10.51
C ILE A 20 12.04 -26.70 9.49
N ALA A 21 11.20 -26.34 8.52
CA ALA A 21 10.59 -27.29 7.57
C ALA A 21 11.45 -27.63 6.33
N GLN A 22 12.76 -27.31 6.32
CA GLN A 22 13.65 -27.61 5.19
C GLN A 22 14.73 -28.64 5.54
N ARG A 23 14.29 -29.87 5.88
CA ARG A 23 15.18 -31.04 5.88
C ARG A 23 14.43 -32.29 5.44
N GLY A 24 14.83 -32.79 4.26
CA GLY A 24 14.56 -34.17 3.90
C GLY A 24 13.88 -34.42 2.57
N GLY A 25 14.68 -34.48 1.51
CA GLY A 25 14.29 -35.05 0.22
C GLY A 25 15.52 -35.61 -0.46
N GLY A 26 15.95 -36.83 -0.07
CA GLY A 26 16.96 -37.60 -0.78
C GLY A 26 16.41 -38.01 -2.15
N GLY A 27 16.82 -37.34 -3.21
CA GLY A 27 16.53 -37.67 -4.62
C GLY A 27 17.76 -38.25 -5.29
N ARG A 28 17.56 -39.39 -5.87
CA ARG A 28 18.45 -40.22 -6.70
C ARG A 28 19.36 -39.42 -7.61
N GLY A 29 20.63 -39.86 -7.73
CA GLY A 29 21.69 -39.28 -8.55
C GLY A 29 21.27 -39.01 -9.99
N GLY A 30 20.95 -37.77 -10.24
CA GLY A 30 20.90 -37.17 -11.56
C GLY A 30 22.26 -36.50 -11.81
N PHE A 31 22.80 -36.73 -12.99
CA PHE A 31 24.01 -36.10 -13.50
C PHE A 31 23.92 -34.58 -13.31
N ASN A 32 24.68 -34.02 -12.38
CA ASN A 32 24.66 -32.59 -12.09
C ASN A 32 25.78 -31.90 -12.90
N PRO A 33 25.45 -31.07 -13.92
CA PRO A 33 26.46 -30.36 -14.72
C PRO A 33 27.41 -29.48 -13.89
N ALA A 34 27.02 -29.07 -12.69
CA ALA A 34 27.81 -28.20 -11.82
C ALA A 34 29.09 -28.88 -11.28
N ASN A 35 29.19 -30.21 -11.35
CA ASN A 35 30.35 -30.97 -10.85
C ASN A 35 31.35 -31.39 -11.95
N MET A 36 31.20 -30.91 -13.19
CA MET A 36 32.16 -31.20 -14.25
C MET A 36 33.44 -30.37 -14.10
N PRO A 37 34.64 -30.95 -14.39
CA PRO A 37 35.87 -30.18 -14.39
C PRO A 37 35.78 -29.00 -15.35
N LYS A 38 36.09 -27.81 -14.87
CA LYS A 38 36.09 -26.55 -15.62
C LYS A 38 37.47 -26.34 -16.26
N ILE A 39 37.80 -27.16 -17.22
CA ILE A 39 39.12 -27.16 -17.91
C ILE A 39 39.06 -26.73 -19.36
N GLY A 40 37.85 -26.46 -19.87
CA GLY A 40 37.64 -26.03 -21.26
C GLY A 40 38.15 -24.61 -21.51
N VAL A 41 38.75 -24.42 -22.68
CA VAL A 41 39.24 -23.14 -23.17
C VAL A 41 38.71 -22.93 -24.60
N LEU A 42 38.21 -21.75 -24.88
CA LEU A 42 37.75 -21.32 -26.21
C LEU A 42 38.42 -20.01 -26.61
N GLN A 43 39.03 -19.98 -27.78
CA GLN A 43 39.66 -18.79 -28.33
C GLN A 43 39.22 -18.54 -29.78
N GLY A 44 39.40 -17.31 -30.25
CA GLY A 44 39.12 -16.90 -31.60
C GLY A 44 39.32 -15.40 -31.80
N ILE A 45 39.17 -14.92 -33.04
CA ILE A 45 39.36 -13.53 -33.42
C ILE A 45 38.07 -13.07 -34.15
N VAL A 46 37.49 -11.97 -33.69
CA VAL A 46 36.34 -11.35 -34.35
C VAL A 46 36.79 -10.21 -35.23
N VAL A 47 36.29 -10.18 -36.45
CA VAL A 47 36.61 -9.15 -37.46
C VAL A 47 35.34 -8.64 -38.14
N ASP A 48 35.38 -7.42 -38.61
CA ASP A 48 34.35 -6.87 -39.52
C ASP A 48 34.43 -7.56 -40.87
N SER A 49 33.30 -8.01 -41.42
CA SER A 49 33.24 -8.79 -42.66
C SER A 49 33.63 -7.98 -43.89
N ALA A 50 33.38 -6.67 -43.93
CA ALA A 50 33.63 -5.79 -45.06
C ALA A 50 35.07 -5.27 -45.06
N THR A 51 35.64 -4.93 -43.92
CA THR A 51 36.96 -4.30 -43.78
C THR A 51 38.05 -5.26 -43.32
N THR A 52 37.68 -6.44 -42.83
CA THR A 52 38.57 -7.42 -42.18
C THR A 52 39.36 -6.89 -40.97
N ILE A 53 38.98 -5.73 -40.43
CA ILE A 53 39.60 -5.09 -39.28
C ILE A 53 39.14 -5.85 -38.01
N PRO A 54 40.07 -6.18 -37.06
CA PRO A 54 39.71 -6.75 -35.77
C PRO A 54 38.76 -5.87 -35.00
N MET A 55 37.76 -6.49 -34.37
CA MET A 55 36.71 -5.80 -33.64
C MET A 55 36.93 -5.94 -32.11
N PRO A 56 37.30 -4.86 -31.40
CA PRO A 56 37.46 -4.89 -29.96
C PRO A 56 36.11 -4.81 -29.25
N TYR A 57 36.09 -5.33 -28.01
CA TYR A 57 34.96 -5.26 -27.10
C TYR A 57 33.67 -5.95 -27.59
N VAL A 58 33.75 -6.89 -28.50
CA VAL A 58 32.64 -7.74 -28.92
C VAL A 58 32.29 -8.72 -27.82
N SER A 59 31.03 -8.86 -27.50
CA SER A 59 30.54 -9.83 -26.50
C SER A 59 30.53 -11.24 -27.07
N VAL A 60 31.10 -12.21 -26.34
CA VAL A 60 31.12 -13.63 -26.68
C VAL A 60 30.51 -14.40 -25.51
N SER A 61 29.35 -15.01 -25.71
CA SER A 61 28.66 -15.82 -24.70
C SER A 61 28.73 -17.31 -25.06
N ILE A 62 29.01 -18.16 -24.08
CA ILE A 62 29.05 -19.61 -24.23
C ILE A 62 27.75 -20.20 -23.69
N VAL A 63 26.92 -20.73 -24.59
CA VAL A 63 25.59 -21.25 -24.31
C VAL A 63 25.61 -22.77 -24.34
N ASN A 64 25.08 -23.41 -23.32
CA ASN A 64 24.91 -24.87 -23.30
C ASN A 64 23.80 -25.29 -24.26
N MET A 65 24.11 -26.13 -25.24
CA MET A 65 23.15 -26.55 -26.25
C MET A 65 21.99 -27.41 -25.74
N ARG A 66 22.09 -27.94 -24.52
CA ARG A 66 21.03 -28.80 -23.93
C ARG A 66 20.10 -28.02 -23.02
N SER A 67 20.63 -27.11 -22.18
CA SER A 67 19.83 -26.30 -21.26
C SER A 67 19.45 -24.92 -21.84
N ASN A 68 20.11 -24.50 -22.93
CA ASN A 68 20.00 -23.17 -23.53
C ASN A 68 20.34 -22.03 -22.56
N GLU A 69 21.20 -22.31 -21.56
CA GLU A 69 21.66 -21.36 -20.56
C GLU A 69 23.07 -20.88 -20.87
N ILE A 70 23.34 -19.59 -20.58
CA ILE A 70 24.69 -19.02 -20.67
C ILE A 70 25.52 -19.57 -19.51
N VAL A 71 26.62 -20.25 -19.82
CA VAL A 71 27.51 -20.88 -18.84
C VAL A 71 28.62 -19.93 -18.44
N THR A 72 29.18 -19.21 -19.39
CA THR A 72 30.26 -18.23 -19.21
C THR A 72 30.34 -17.34 -20.44
N GLY A 73 31.20 -16.33 -20.43
CA GLY A 73 31.43 -15.45 -21.59
C GLY A 73 32.61 -14.54 -21.35
N GLY A 74 32.92 -13.73 -22.36
CA GLY A 74 33.98 -12.74 -22.35
C GLY A 74 33.75 -11.67 -23.39
N ILE A 75 34.72 -10.78 -23.52
CA ILE A 75 34.77 -9.76 -24.56
C ILE A 75 36.07 -9.87 -25.32
N THR A 76 36.11 -9.44 -26.60
CA THR A 76 37.35 -9.35 -27.37
C THR A 76 38.24 -8.22 -26.86
N ASP A 77 39.55 -8.42 -26.90
CA ASP A 77 40.56 -7.38 -26.62
C ASP A 77 40.73 -6.36 -27.75
N GLU A 78 41.67 -5.45 -27.63
CA GLU A 78 41.99 -4.43 -28.63
C GLU A 78 42.40 -5.00 -30.00
N THR A 79 42.84 -6.26 -30.05
CA THR A 79 43.23 -6.99 -31.27
C THR A 79 42.07 -7.82 -31.83
N GLY A 80 40.86 -7.70 -31.27
CA GLY A 80 39.69 -8.49 -31.63
C GLY A 80 39.74 -9.94 -31.17
N THR A 81 40.70 -10.31 -30.35
CA THR A 81 40.92 -11.69 -29.86
C THR A 81 40.15 -11.90 -28.55
N PHE A 82 39.51 -13.05 -28.40
CA PHE A 82 38.92 -13.47 -27.12
C PHE A 82 39.56 -14.79 -26.67
N TYR A 83 39.65 -14.95 -25.33
CA TYR A 83 40.21 -16.13 -24.68
C TYR A 83 39.39 -16.43 -23.43
N ILE A 84 38.45 -17.39 -23.53
CA ILE A 84 37.51 -17.74 -22.47
C ILE A 84 37.99 -19.06 -21.85
N ARG A 85 38.23 -19.02 -20.51
CA ARG A 85 38.71 -20.15 -19.72
C ARG A 85 37.62 -20.68 -18.79
N GLU A 86 37.96 -21.78 -18.11
CA GLU A 86 37.13 -22.40 -17.07
C GLU A 86 35.73 -22.81 -17.58
N ILE A 87 35.63 -23.23 -18.83
CA ILE A 87 34.39 -23.75 -19.38
C ILE A 87 34.23 -25.20 -18.90
N PRO A 88 33.12 -25.60 -18.26
CA PRO A 88 32.87 -27.00 -17.90
C PRO A 88 32.93 -27.89 -19.15
N MET A 89 33.28 -29.15 -19.00
CA MET A 89 33.23 -30.11 -20.10
C MET A 89 31.77 -30.23 -20.60
N GLY A 90 31.58 -30.18 -21.94
CA GLY A 90 30.23 -30.18 -22.50
C GLY A 90 30.14 -29.84 -23.97
N ARG A 91 28.93 -29.70 -24.44
CA ARG A 91 28.60 -29.28 -25.82
C ARG A 91 27.97 -27.91 -25.82
N TYR A 92 28.59 -26.98 -26.52
CA TYR A 92 28.27 -25.57 -26.44
C TYR A 92 28.06 -24.94 -27.81
N GLN A 93 27.50 -23.73 -27.79
CA GLN A 93 27.43 -22.79 -28.90
C GLN A 93 28.02 -21.46 -28.42
N ALA A 94 28.91 -20.88 -29.19
CA ALA A 94 29.37 -19.51 -28.98
C ALA A 94 28.42 -18.55 -29.69
N VAL A 95 27.93 -17.57 -28.95
CA VAL A 95 27.03 -16.52 -29.40
C VAL A 95 27.80 -15.22 -29.35
N ILE A 96 27.98 -14.58 -30.50
CA ILE A 96 28.81 -13.38 -30.68
C ILE A 96 27.88 -12.24 -31.07
N GLU A 97 27.92 -11.17 -30.27
CA GLU A 97 27.01 -10.03 -30.41
C GLU A 97 27.80 -8.72 -30.30
N PHE A 98 27.48 -7.79 -31.19
CA PHE A 98 27.98 -6.43 -31.14
C PHE A 98 26.93 -5.45 -31.68
N ILE A 99 26.85 -4.25 -31.10
CA ILE A 99 25.87 -3.25 -31.49
C ILE A 99 26.05 -2.86 -32.94
N GLY A 100 24.99 -2.97 -33.74
CA GLY A 100 25.00 -2.63 -35.17
C GLY A 100 25.47 -3.76 -36.09
N TYR A 101 25.75 -4.96 -35.57
CA TYR A 101 26.12 -6.14 -36.34
C TYR A 101 25.12 -7.28 -36.18
N GLU A 102 25.05 -8.15 -37.21
CA GLU A 102 24.23 -9.36 -37.09
C GLU A 102 24.83 -10.34 -36.07
N LYS A 103 23.97 -10.94 -35.29
CA LYS A 103 24.33 -11.95 -34.28
C LYS A 103 24.89 -13.20 -34.96
N VAL A 104 26.08 -13.61 -34.60
CA VAL A 104 26.73 -14.81 -35.11
C VAL A 104 26.68 -15.92 -34.10
N ASN A 105 26.21 -17.11 -34.52
CA ASN A 105 26.14 -18.31 -33.72
C ASN A 105 27.09 -19.38 -34.28
N ILE A 106 28.06 -19.82 -33.46
CA ILE A 106 29.06 -20.82 -33.87
C ILE A 106 28.91 -22.06 -33.00
N GLY A 107 28.68 -23.19 -33.60
CA GLY A 107 28.54 -24.47 -32.93
C GLY A 107 28.11 -25.60 -33.83
N PRO A 108 28.17 -26.83 -33.35
CA PRO A 108 28.46 -27.27 -32.00
C PRO A 108 29.95 -27.27 -31.63
N ILE A 109 30.28 -26.74 -30.45
CA ILE A 109 31.63 -26.76 -29.89
C ILE A 109 31.65 -27.87 -28.82
N ASN A 110 32.53 -28.87 -29.01
CA ASN A 110 32.61 -30.01 -28.12
C ASN A 110 33.91 -29.93 -27.27
N LEU A 111 33.77 -29.62 -26.01
CA LEU A 111 34.89 -29.53 -25.06
C LEU A 111 34.93 -30.82 -24.20
N PHE A 112 35.53 -31.89 -24.76
CA PHE A 112 35.76 -33.16 -24.09
C PHE A 112 37.19 -33.64 -24.33
N PRO A 113 37.85 -34.27 -23.36
CA PRO A 113 39.12 -34.94 -23.59
C PRO A 113 38.90 -36.22 -24.42
N GLY A 114 39.51 -36.34 -25.59
CA GLY A 114 39.43 -37.53 -26.45
C GLY A 114 39.43 -37.24 -27.95
N ASP A 115 39.39 -38.30 -28.81
CA ASP A 115 39.45 -38.22 -30.27
C ASP A 115 38.25 -37.49 -30.84
N GLY A 116 38.43 -36.25 -31.31
CA GLY A 116 37.43 -35.43 -31.97
C GLY A 116 37.00 -34.13 -31.25
N GLY A 117 37.51 -33.86 -30.02
CA GLY A 117 37.36 -32.61 -29.31
C GLY A 117 38.43 -32.42 -28.27
N GLY A 118 39.16 -31.31 -28.30
CA GLY A 118 40.12 -30.95 -27.25
C GLY A 118 39.47 -30.19 -26.11
N VAL A 119 40.18 -30.11 -24.98
CA VAL A 119 39.80 -29.20 -23.91
C VAL A 119 40.03 -27.73 -24.27
N GLU A 120 40.85 -27.48 -25.29
CA GLU A 120 41.15 -26.17 -25.87
C GLU A 120 40.74 -26.16 -27.34
N GLN A 121 39.87 -25.24 -27.71
CA GLN A 121 39.46 -25.08 -29.10
C GLN A 121 39.65 -23.64 -29.57
N ASP A 122 40.28 -23.54 -30.74
CA ASP A 122 40.35 -22.31 -31.51
C ASP A 122 39.28 -22.34 -32.63
N ILE A 123 38.32 -21.43 -32.58
CA ILE A 123 37.26 -21.35 -33.56
C ILE A 123 37.61 -20.39 -34.71
N GLY A 124 38.87 -19.90 -34.72
CA GLY A 124 39.45 -19.15 -35.81
C GLY A 124 38.90 -17.73 -35.95
N LYS A 125 38.86 -17.28 -37.21
CA LYS A 125 38.43 -15.94 -37.55
C LYS A 125 36.91 -15.90 -37.78
N ILE A 126 36.22 -15.03 -37.09
CA ILE A 126 34.76 -14.88 -37.11
C ILE A 126 34.48 -13.52 -37.75
N ALA A 127 33.84 -13.52 -38.89
CA ALA A 127 33.44 -12.30 -39.58
C ALA A 127 32.00 -11.91 -39.15
N MET A 128 31.81 -10.69 -38.68
CA MET A 128 30.51 -10.12 -38.37
C MET A 128 30.06 -9.18 -39.47
N GLU A 129 28.83 -9.32 -39.93
CA GLU A 129 28.24 -8.47 -40.95
C GLU A 129 27.47 -7.33 -40.29
N LEU A 130 27.58 -6.12 -40.84
CA LEU A 130 26.73 -5.01 -40.41
C LEU A 130 25.27 -5.40 -40.61
N SER A 131 24.50 -5.29 -39.53
CA SER A 131 23.06 -5.50 -39.60
C SER A 131 22.46 -4.46 -40.55
N ALA A 132 21.92 -4.91 -41.70
CA ALA A 132 21.17 -4.06 -42.63
C ALA A 132 19.77 -3.71 -42.09
N VAL A 133 19.58 -3.75 -40.77
CA VAL A 133 18.38 -3.18 -40.16
C VAL A 133 18.45 -1.69 -40.48
N GLN A 134 17.64 -1.23 -41.47
CA GLN A 134 17.17 0.14 -41.45
C GLN A 134 16.92 0.47 -39.98
N MET A 135 17.64 1.47 -39.46
CA MET A 135 17.22 2.14 -38.25
C MET A 135 15.79 2.62 -38.53
N GLU A 136 14.81 1.81 -38.24
CA GLU A 136 13.58 2.37 -37.71
C GLU A 136 14.07 3.26 -36.58
N GLU A 137 13.81 4.54 -36.73
CA GLU A 137 13.99 5.55 -35.71
C GLU A 137 13.77 4.84 -34.36
N VAL A 138 14.87 4.58 -33.61
CA VAL A 138 14.77 4.09 -32.27
C VAL A 138 14.14 5.28 -31.59
N ASP A 139 12.81 5.28 -31.57
CA ASP A 139 12.08 6.00 -30.56
C ASP A 139 12.76 5.54 -29.27
N VAL A 140 13.64 6.39 -28.75
CA VAL A 140 14.06 6.31 -27.38
C VAL A 140 12.74 6.54 -26.63
N TYR A 141 12.03 5.46 -26.39
CA TYR A 141 11.03 5.43 -25.34
C TYR A 141 11.86 5.72 -24.09
N GLY A 142 11.98 7.01 -23.83
CA GLY A 142 12.45 7.46 -22.54
C GLY A 142 11.68 6.63 -21.55
N GLU A 143 12.38 6.10 -20.55
CA GLU A 143 11.91 5.22 -19.47
C GLU A 143 10.40 5.16 -19.45
N ILE A 144 9.79 3.99 -19.70
CA ILE A 144 8.32 3.87 -19.68
C ILE A 144 7.90 4.59 -18.43
N PRO A 145 7.21 5.73 -18.51
CA PRO A 145 6.99 6.57 -17.34
C PRO A 145 6.31 5.68 -16.29
N ASN A 146 6.77 5.74 -15.04
CA ASN A 146 6.16 4.99 -13.93
C ASN A 146 4.67 5.31 -13.78
N MET A 147 4.13 6.17 -14.64
CA MET A 147 2.75 6.64 -14.68
C MET A 147 2.06 6.28 -15.99
N ILE A 148 0.99 5.50 -15.89
CA ILE A 148 0.08 5.14 -16.99
C ILE A 148 -1.21 5.94 -16.81
N TYR A 149 -1.71 6.55 -17.89
CA TYR A 149 -2.94 7.35 -17.89
C TYR A 149 -4.05 6.61 -18.61
N THR A 150 -5.21 6.49 -17.96
CA THR A 150 -6.44 5.94 -18.54
C THR A 150 -7.56 7.00 -18.52
N VAL A 151 -8.74 6.68 -19.04
CA VAL A 151 -9.89 7.63 -19.10
C VAL A 151 -10.30 8.09 -17.70
N ASP A 152 -10.21 7.20 -16.70
CA ASP A 152 -10.74 7.38 -15.35
C ASP A 152 -9.66 7.54 -14.27
N LYS A 153 -8.41 7.13 -14.54
CA LYS A 153 -7.37 7.09 -13.51
C LYS A 153 -5.94 7.24 -14.05
N ARG A 154 -5.04 7.56 -13.15
CA ARG A 154 -3.59 7.52 -13.32
C ARG A 154 -3.05 6.36 -12.49
N ILE A 155 -2.17 5.57 -13.05
CA ILE A 155 -1.60 4.38 -12.41
C ILE A 155 -0.10 4.59 -12.26
N PHE A 156 0.37 4.58 -11.03
CA PHE A 156 1.78 4.57 -10.68
C PHE A 156 2.23 3.12 -10.44
N ASP A 157 3.18 2.63 -11.22
CA ASP A 157 3.74 1.27 -11.09
C ASP A 157 4.86 1.28 -10.06
N ALA A 158 4.54 0.91 -8.82
CA ALA A 158 5.48 0.92 -7.71
C ALA A 158 6.60 -0.14 -7.85
N LYS A 159 6.40 -1.19 -8.64
CA LYS A 159 7.42 -2.24 -8.85
C LYS A 159 8.66 -1.75 -9.59
N LYS A 160 8.51 -0.72 -10.41
CA LYS A 160 9.59 -0.17 -11.23
C LYS A 160 10.45 0.85 -10.48
N ASP A 161 10.00 1.30 -9.32
CA ASP A 161 10.71 2.30 -8.54
C ASP A 161 11.57 1.63 -7.45
N MET A 162 12.85 1.46 -7.74
CA MET A 162 13.81 0.86 -6.80
C MET A 162 14.09 1.73 -5.57
N THR A 163 13.72 3.02 -5.60
CA THR A 163 13.91 3.91 -4.45
C THR A 163 12.91 3.67 -3.33
N LEU A 164 11.90 2.84 -3.59
CA LEU A 164 10.87 2.45 -2.62
C LEU A 164 11.26 1.24 -1.75
N VAL A 165 12.37 0.59 -2.05
CA VAL A 165 12.84 -0.58 -1.28
C VAL A 165 13.12 -0.17 0.16
N GLY A 166 12.47 -0.85 1.12
CA GLY A 166 12.58 -0.53 2.55
C GLY A 166 11.79 0.69 3.01
N GLY A 167 11.08 1.37 2.10
CA GLY A 167 10.20 2.49 2.40
C GLY A 167 8.79 2.07 2.82
N THR A 168 7.93 3.05 3.02
CA THR A 168 6.53 2.91 3.44
C THR A 168 5.55 3.27 2.33
N GLY A 169 4.26 3.02 2.55
CA GLY A 169 3.21 3.50 1.65
C GLY A 169 3.19 5.02 1.51
N SER A 170 3.53 5.76 2.56
CA SER A 170 3.70 7.22 2.51
C SER A 170 4.81 7.64 1.55
N ASP A 171 5.95 6.92 1.56
CA ASP A 171 7.04 7.19 0.63
C ASP A 171 6.63 6.92 -0.81
N ALA A 172 5.84 5.86 -1.03
CA ALA A 172 5.29 5.57 -2.34
C ALA A 172 4.30 6.64 -2.82
N LEU A 173 3.45 7.17 -1.93
CA LEU A 173 2.52 8.25 -2.26
C LEU A 173 3.23 9.56 -2.61
N LYS A 174 4.31 9.92 -1.90
CA LYS A 174 5.13 11.11 -2.18
C LYS A 174 5.76 11.11 -3.58
N LYS A 175 5.89 9.95 -4.23
CA LYS A 175 6.38 9.85 -5.63
C LYS A 175 5.34 10.22 -6.67
N ILE A 176 4.07 10.33 -6.28
CA ILE A 176 2.98 10.52 -7.23
C ILE A 176 2.68 12.01 -7.40
N PRO A 177 2.77 12.55 -8.63
CA PRO A 177 2.43 13.95 -8.88
C PRO A 177 1.01 14.29 -8.42
N SER A 178 0.85 15.40 -7.73
CA SER A 178 -0.39 15.92 -7.12
C SER A 178 -0.90 15.18 -5.87
N VAL A 179 -0.15 14.22 -5.35
CA VAL A 179 -0.34 13.67 -4.00
C VAL A 179 0.73 14.27 -3.12
N ASP A 180 0.35 14.79 -1.98
CA ASP A 180 1.27 15.29 -0.97
C ASP A 180 0.99 14.62 0.37
N VAL A 181 2.05 14.33 1.11
CA VAL A 181 1.99 13.74 2.45
C VAL A 181 2.86 14.60 3.34
N ASP A 182 2.22 15.32 4.26
CA ASP A 182 2.90 16.22 5.19
C ASP A 182 3.69 15.45 6.27
N ILE A 183 4.34 16.19 7.16
CA ILE A 183 5.16 15.62 8.25
C ILE A 183 4.31 14.88 9.30
N ASP A 184 3.04 15.21 9.41
CA ASP A 184 2.09 14.55 10.30
C ASP A 184 1.40 13.34 9.64
N GLY A 185 1.79 13.00 8.40
CA GLY A 185 1.22 11.89 7.62
C GLY A 185 -0.13 12.21 6.97
N ASN A 186 -0.61 13.47 6.99
CA ASN A 186 -1.85 13.83 6.32
C ASN A 186 -1.68 13.77 4.80
N ILE A 187 -2.57 13.05 4.15
CA ILE A 187 -2.53 12.82 2.72
C ILE A 187 -3.48 13.77 2.03
N THR A 188 -2.97 14.54 1.09
CA THR A 188 -3.76 15.45 0.26
C THR A 188 -3.65 15.09 -1.22
N LEU A 189 -4.70 15.37 -1.97
CA LEU A 189 -4.73 15.25 -3.42
C LEU A 189 -5.06 16.61 -4.03
N ARG A 190 -4.11 17.19 -4.76
CA ARG A 190 -4.21 18.56 -5.29
C ARG A 190 -4.42 19.63 -4.20
N GLY A 191 -3.85 19.43 -3.02
CA GLY A 191 -3.99 20.32 -1.87
C GLY A 191 -5.28 20.14 -1.07
N ASP A 192 -6.17 19.23 -1.44
CA ASP A 192 -7.41 18.93 -0.70
C ASP A 192 -7.23 17.63 0.11
N GLY A 193 -7.41 17.70 1.43
CA GLY A 193 -7.31 16.55 2.35
C GLY A 193 -8.55 15.64 2.37
N ASN A 194 -9.65 16.04 1.70
CA ASN A 194 -10.86 15.23 1.64
C ASN A 194 -10.76 14.12 0.56
N VAL A 195 -9.69 13.33 0.64
CA VAL A 195 -9.38 12.22 -0.26
C VAL A 195 -9.83 10.89 0.35
N THR A 196 -10.40 10.00 -0.48
CA THR A 196 -10.70 8.63 -0.07
C THR A 196 -9.52 7.72 -0.38
N ILE A 197 -9.02 6.99 0.62
CA ILE A 197 -7.93 6.03 0.44
C ILE A 197 -8.50 4.63 0.47
N LEU A 198 -8.18 3.85 -0.54
CA LEU A 198 -8.58 2.45 -0.68
C LEU A 198 -7.35 1.55 -0.64
N LEU A 199 -7.52 0.37 -0.05
CA LEU A 199 -6.58 -0.75 -0.15
C LEU A 199 -7.27 -1.89 -0.89
N ASP A 200 -6.72 -2.30 -2.04
CA ASP A 200 -7.33 -3.30 -2.94
C ASP A 200 -8.80 -2.99 -3.30
N GLY A 201 -9.13 -1.69 -3.45
CA GLY A 201 -10.49 -1.22 -3.76
C GLY A 201 -11.42 -1.09 -2.57
N ARG A 202 -10.97 -1.32 -1.34
CA ARG A 202 -11.75 -1.20 -0.10
C ARG A 202 -11.34 0.03 0.70
N PRO A 203 -12.27 0.80 1.26
CA PRO A 203 -11.94 1.97 2.08
C PRO A 203 -11.06 1.57 3.27
N MET A 204 -9.93 2.27 3.44
CA MET A 204 -9.13 2.17 4.66
C MET A 204 -9.89 2.85 5.80
N ARG A 205 -9.91 2.20 6.96
CA ARG A 205 -10.65 2.63 8.16
C ARG A 205 -9.70 2.93 9.30
N GLY A 206 -10.19 3.65 10.29
CA GLY A 206 -9.36 4.14 11.39
C GLY A 206 -8.41 5.24 10.95
N ASP A 207 -7.29 5.37 11.64
CA ASP A 207 -6.27 6.35 11.28
C ASP A 207 -5.57 5.97 9.96
N ARG A 208 -6.07 6.57 8.88
CA ARG A 208 -5.55 6.35 7.51
C ARG A 208 -4.07 6.69 7.37
N ARG A 209 -3.57 7.64 8.18
CA ARG A 209 -2.17 8.05 8.20
C ARG A 209 -1.29 6.91 8.66
N SER A 210 -1.55 6.39 9.86
CA SER A 210 -0.81 5.25 10.39
C SER A 210 -0.91 4.03 9.49
N MET A 211 -2.09 3.73 8.93
CA MET A 211 -2.26 2.57 8.05
C MET A 211 -1.42 2.65 6.77
N VAL A 212 -1.29 3.83 6.17
CA VAL A 212 -0.45 4.02 4.97
C VAL A 212 1.04 4.03 5.33
N GLU A 213 1.40 4.62 6.47
CA GLU A 213 2.77 4.58 6.97
C GLU A 213 3.22 3.18 7.38
N ASP A 214 2.33 2.38 7.99
CA ASP A 214 2.61 1.00 8.40
C ASP A 214 2.71 0.04 7.20
N LEU A 215 2.23 0.44 6.02
CA LEU A 215 2.25 -0.40 4.82
C LEU A 215 3.64 -0.39 4.19
N PRO A 216 4.37 -1.53 4.16
CA PRO A 216 5.65 -1.60 3.48
C PRO A 216 5.48 -1.34 1.97
N ALA A 217 6.31 -0.45 1.40
CA ALA A 217 6.27 -0.13 -0.03
C ALA A 217 6.51 -1.36 -0.90
N ASP A 218 7.30 -2.32 -0.41
CA ASP A 218 7.58 -3.58 -1.10
C ASP A 218 6.34 -4.45 -1.33
N MET A 219 5.29 -4.26 -0.54
CA MET A 219 4.00 -4.95 -0.73
C MET A 219 3.14 -4.32 -1.82
N ILE A 220 3.46 -3.10 -2.27
CA ILE A 220 2.65 -2.36 -3.24
C ILE A 220 2.97 -2.85 -4.66
N ASP A 221 1.93 -3.19 -5.41
CA ASP A 221 1.99 -3.50 -6.83
C ASP A 221 1.95 -2.20 -7.66
N ARG A 222 0.94 -1.40 -7.40
CA ARG A 222 0.69 -0.11 -8.04
C ARG A 222 -0.23 0.77 -7.20
N ILE A 223 -0.22 2.05 -7.50
CA ILE A 223 -1.15 3.02 -6.89
C ILE A 223 -1.97 3.66 -8.00
N GLU A 224 -3.28 3.66 -7.84
CA GLU A 224 -4.23 4.23 -8.78
C GLU A 224 -4.79 5.53 -8.22
N VAL A 225 -4.58 6.65 -8.90
CA VAL A 225 -5.12 7.97 -8.52
C VAL A 225 -6.29 8.30 -9.43
N ILE A 226 -7.47 8.39 -8.85
CA ILE A 226 -8.75 8.57 -9.54
C ILE A 226 -9.30 9.94 -9.13
N THR A 227 -9.13 10.94 -9.98
CA THR A 227 -9.57 12.31 -9.68
C THR A 227 -11.05 12.54 -9.95
N ASN A 228 -11.62 11.79 -10.90
CA ASN A 228 -13.05 11.79 -11.21
C ASN A 228 -13.58 10.35 -11.18
N PRO A 229 -13.88 9.83 -9.98
CA PRO A 229 -14.30 8.45 -9.85
C PRO A 229 -15.60 8.15 -10.60
N SER A 230 -15.63 6.97 -11.23
CA SER A 230 -16.85 6.45 -11.88
C SER A 230 -17.90 6.08 -10.83
N ALA A 231 -19.12 5.80 -11.28
CA ALA A 231 -20.25 5.40 -10.44
C ALA A 231 -20.00 4.13 -9.59
N LYS A 232 -18.98 3.33 -9.93
CA LYS A 232 -18.53 2.16 -9.16
C LYS A 232 -18.03 2.49 -7.76
N TYR A 233 -17.48 3.69 -7.59
CA TYR A 233 -16.90 4.14 -6.32
C TYR A 233 -17.94 4.91 -5.50
N ASP A 234 -17.75 4.92 -4.19
CA ASP A 234 -18.60 5.69 -3.31
C ASP A 234 -18.50 7.19 -3.65
N PRO A 235 -19.60 7.95 -3.59
CA PRO A 235 -19.58 9.37 -3.89
C PRO A 235 -18.90 10.22 -2.82
N ASP A 236 -18.41 9.62 -1.74
CA ASP A 236 -17.68 10.27 -0.66
C ASP A 236 -16.27 10.70 -1.10
N GLY A 237 -15.73 11.75 -0.48
CA GLY A 237 -14.40 12.27 -0.78
C GLY A 237 -14.40 13.25 -1.97
N MET A 238 -14.29 14.55 -1.67
CA MET A 238 -14.38 15.63 -2.66
C MET A 238 -13.16 15.71 -3.57
N ALA A 239 -11.95 15.40 -3.05
CA ALA A 239 -10.69 15.50 -3.77
C ALA A 239 -10.46 14.37 -4.78
N GLY A 240 -11.06 13.20 -4.55
CA GLY A 240 -10.87 12.00 -5.37
C GLY A 240 -10.49 10.76 -4.55
N ILE A 241 -9.94 9.75 -5.23
CA ILE A 241 -9.61 8.46 -4.64
C ILE A 241 -8.15 8.11 -4.92
N ILE A 242 -7.46 7.61 -3.91
CA ILE A 242 -6.16 6.95 -4.03
C ILE A 242 -6.38 5.47 -3.68
N ASN A 243 -6.15 4.57 -4.63
CA ASN A 243 -6.33 3.14 -4.45
C ASN A 243 -4.97 2.43 -4.50
N ILE A 244 -4.54 1.89 -3.37
CA ILE A 244 -3.29 1.15 -3.24
C ILE A 244 -3.59 -0.31 -3.52
N ILE A 245 -2.93 -0.89 -4.53
CA ILE A 245 -3.08 -2.28 -4.93
C ILE A 245 -1.86 -3.06 -4.46
N LEU A 246 -2.08 -4.13 -3.72
CA LEU A 246 -1.01 -4.98 -3.21
C LEU A 246 -0.58 -6.05 -4.22
N LYS A 247 0.68 -6.48 -4.12
CA LYS A 247 1.23 -7.59 -4.89
C LYS A 247 0.50 -8.88 -4.53
N ARG A 248 0.08 -9.63 -5.54
CA ARG A 248 -0.46 -10.98 -5.38
C ARG A 248 0.59 -11.98 -5.86
N GLY A 249 0.85 -13.02 -5.05
CA GLY A 249 1.80 -14.07 -5.42
C GLY A 249 1.37 -14.80 -6.70
N ARG A 250 2.24 -14.80 -7.72
CA ARG A 250 1.98 -15.46 -9.03
C ARG A 250 2.79 -16.73 -9.21
N PHE A 251 3.79 -16.96 -8.37
CA PHE A 251 4.73 -18.07 -8.54
C PHE A 251 4.32 -19.28 -7.72
N GLU A 252 4.47 -20.48 -8.29
CA GLU A 252 4.32 -21.73 -7.57
C GLU A 252 5.50 -21.95 -6.59
N GLY A 253 5.24 -22.62 -5.48
CA GLY A 253 6.21 -22.85 -4.42
C GLY A 253 6.12 -21.81 -3.29
N ILE A 254 7.19 -21.65 -2.55
CA ILE A 254 7.32 -20.71 -1.44
C ILE A 254 8.05 -19.47 -1.96
N ASN A 255 7.48 -18.31 -1.71
CA ASN A 255 8.13 -17.01 -1.94
C ASN A 255 7.76 -16.06 -0.81
N GLY A 256 8.60 -15.08 -0.56
CA GLY A 256 8.38 -14.12 0.51
C GLY A 256 9.46 -13.06 0.57
N SER A 257 9.26 -12.10 1.45
CA SER A 257 10.25 -11.07 1.79
C SER A 257 10.19 -10.77 3.27
N ALA A 258 11.30 -10.27 3.80
CA ALA A 258 11.40 -9.74 5.15
C ALA A 258 12.20 -8.44 5.10
N THR A 259 11.73 -7.44 5.82
CA THR A 259 12.36 -6.12 5.89
C THR A 259 12.53 -5.73 7.36
N ILE A 260 13.72 -5.28 7.69
CA ILE A 260 14.04 -4.71 9.00
C ILE A 260 14.49 -3.28 8.74
N THR A 261 13.85 -2.33 9.41
CA THR A 261 14.23 -0.93 9.37
C THR A 261 14.59 -0.46 10.78
N ALA A 262 15.68 0.26 10.91
CA ALA A 262 16.10 0.91 12.15
C ALA A 262 16.42 2.36 11.85
N GLY A 263 15.97 3.27 12.71
CA GLY A 263 16.17 4.71 12.56
C GLY A 263 16.51 5.37 13.90
N GLU A 264 16.80 6.65 13.85
CA GLU A 264 16.98 7.47 15.05
C GLU A 264 15.72 7.51 15.91
N TYR A 265 15.82 7.92 17.15
CA TYR A 265 14.73 8.06 18.13
C TYR A 265 13.97 6.74 18.39
N SER A 266 14.69 5.62 18.46
CA SER A 266 14.10 4.28 18.71
C SER A 266 13.01 3.91 17.68
N ARG A 267 13.27 4.17 16.39
CA ARG A 267 12.38 3.80 15.30
C ARG A 267 12.78 2.44 14.75
N TYR A 268 11.88 1.47 14.89
CA TYR A 268 12.09 0.11 14.42
C TYR A 268 10.87 -0.38 13.66
N ASN A 269 11.09 -1.03 12.54
CA ASN A 269 10.05 -1.73 11.81
C ASN A 269 10.58 -3.10 11.39
N LEU A 270 9.82 -4.14 11.73
CA LEU A 270 10.02 -5.50 11.25
C LEU A 270 8.78 -5.88 10.45
N SER A 271 8.92 -6.15 9.18
CA SER A 271 7.83 -6.59 8.33
C SER A 271 8.22 -7.77 7.47
N GLY A 272 7.24 -8.56 7.08
CA GLY A 272 7.48 -9.71 6.23
C GLY A 272 6.21 -10.24 5.60
N MET A 273 6.39 -10.93 4.49
CA MET A 273 5.34 -11.67 3.83
C MET A 273 5.85 -13.04 3.41
N VAL A 274 4.98 -14.02 3.47
CA VAL A 274 5.23 -15.35 2.93
C VAL A 274 4.01 -15.80 2.15
N ASN A 275 4.26 -16.44 1.03
CA ASN A 275 3.23 -16.98 0.16
C ASN A 275 3.66 -18.40 -0.25
N TYR A 276 2.76 -19.35 -0.05
CA TYR A 276 2.92 -20.75 -0.47
C TYR A 276 1.83 -21.14 -1.43
N ARG A 277 2.20 -21.35 -2.69
CA ARG A 277 1.28 -21.77 -3.75
C ARG A 277 1.61 -23.17 -4.21
N ARG A 278 0.59 -24.04 -4.15
CA ARG A 278 0.66 -25.40 -4.68
C ARG A 278 -0.68 -25.81 -5.27
N ASP A 279 -0.65 -26.29 -6.50
CA ASP A 279 -1.84 -26.75 -7.22
C ASP A 279 -2.98 -25.71 -7.22
N LYS A 280 -4.07 -26.02 -6.51
CA LYS A 280 -5.28 -25.18 -6.42
C LYS A 280 -5.28 -24.24 -5.22
N PHE A 281 -4.28 -24.30 -4.37
CA PHE A 281 -4.24 -23.50 -3.14
C PHE A 281 -3.07 -22.52 -3.15
N ASN A 282 -3.34 -21.36 -2.66
CA ASN A 282 -2.37 -20.35 -2.33
C ASN A 282 -2.62 -19.89 -0.89
N ILE A 283 -1.68 -20.16 0.00
CA ILE A 283 -1.74 -19.72 1.40
C ILE A 283 -0.79 -18.55 1.52
N PHE A 284 -1.24 -17.46 2.09
CA PHE A 284 -0.42 -16.27 2.27
C PHE A 284 -0.56 -15.72 3.68
N SER A 285 0.53 -15.15 4.17
CA SER A 285 0.57 -14.38 5.39
C SER A 285 1.47 -13.18 5.20
N ASN A 286 1.09 -12.07 5.77
CA ASN A 286 1.97 -10.92 5.93
C ASN A 286 1.80 -10.34 7.32
N GLY A 287 2.84 -9.66 7.81
CA GLY A 287 2.80 -9.05 9.12
C GLY A 287 3.83 -7.97 9.28
N SER A 288 3.57 -7.06 10.21
CA SER A 288 4.49 -6.02 10.62
C SER A 288 4.40 -5.76 12.12
N TYR A 289 5.55 -5.46 12.70
CA TYR A 289 5.69 -4.89 14.04
C TYR A 289 6.43 -3.57 13.90
N ARG A 290 5.85 -2.49 14.36
CA ARG A 290 6.42 -1.15 14.25
C ARG A 290 6.41 -0.46 15.60
N LEU A 291 7.57 0.04 16.00
CA LEU A 291 7.80 1.00 17.06
C LEU A 291 8.34 2.26 16.41
N TRP A 292 7.68 3.40 16.59
CA TRP A 292 8.04 4.59 15.83
C TRP A 292 7.97 5.86 16.67
N ASN A 293 8.98 6.03 17.52
CA ASN A 293 9.04 7.17 18.41
C ASN A 293 9.32 8.46 17.64
N SER A 294 8.65 9.51 18.01
CA SER A 294 8.87 10.85 17.48
C SER A 294 8.78 11.88 18.58
N SER A 295 9.60 12.91 18.49
CA SER A 295 9.51 14.07 19.35
C SER A 295 9.50 15.34 18.50
N GLY A 296 8.80 16.32 18.96
CA GLY A 296 8.68 17.60 18.27
C GLY A 296 8.28 18.71 19.22
N GLY A 297 8.28 19.93 18.71
CA GLY A 297 7.85 21.08 19.49
C GLY A 297 7.83 22.33 18.65
N GLY A 298 7.26 23.38 19.19
CA GLY A 298 7.14 24.65 18.51
C GLY A 298 6.92 25.82 19.45
N ASN A 299 7.10 27.01 18.92
CA ASN A 299 6.78 28.24 19.62
C ASN A 299 5.61 28.93 18.91
N ARG A 300 4.62 29.37 19.69
CA ARG A 300 3.50 30.17 19.20
C ARG A 300 3.50 31.51 19.88
N LEU A 301 3.22 32.56 19.11
CA LEU A 301 3.00 33.91 19.59
C LEU A 301 1.59 34.34 19.19
N PHE A 302 0.74 34.57 20.20
CA PHE A 302 -0.58 35.13 19.98
C PHE A 302 -0.53 36.63 20.31
N GLN A 303 -0.85 37.46 19.32
CA GLN A 303 -1.01 38.90 19.50
C GLN A 303 -2.50 39.25 19.41
N TYR A 304 -3.05 39.73 20.53
CA TYR A 304 -4.40 40.29 20.56
C TYR A 304 -4.30 41.80 20.45
N VAL A 305 -4.65 42.31 19.26
CA VAL A 305 -4.58 43.77 18.99
C VAL A 305 -5.96 44.38 19.23
N TYR A 306 -6.09 45.12 20.30
CA TYR A 306 -7.25 45.97 20.58
C TYR A 306 -6.92 47.41 20.25
N PRO A 307 -7.91 48.30 20.04
CA PRO A 307 -7.65 49.69 19.66
C PRO A 307 -6.75 50.48 20.62
N THR A 308 -6.64 50.04 21.88
CA THR A 308 -5.87 50.74 22.90
C THR A 308 -4.81 49.89 23.61
N VAL A 309 -4.82 48.56 23.43
CA VAL A 309 -3.91 47.62 24.11
C VAL A 309 -3.52 46.49 23.20
N THR A 310 -2.23 46.17 23.10
CA THR A 310 -1.75 44.94 22.49
C THR A 310 -1.37 43.95 23.60
N ASN A 311 -1.98 42.78 23.62
CA ASN A 311 -1.65 41.73 24.58
C ASN A 311 -0.96 40.59 23.86
N GLU A 312 0.19 40.12 24.35
CA GLU A 312 0.97 39.05 23.76
C GLU A 312 0.97 37.85 24.70
N LYS A 313 0.59 36.66 24.17
CA LYS A 313 0.80 35.37 24.84
C LYS A 313 1.85 34.58 24.07
N LYS A 314 2.89 34.15 24.73
CA LYS A 314 3.90 33.23 24.20
C LYS A 314 3.67 31.86 24.75
N GLN A 315 3.77 30.88 23.87
CA GLN A 315 3.60 29.47 24.20
C GLN A 315 4.72 28.67 23.53
N ARG A 316 5.31 27.73 24.26
CA ARG A 316 6.22 26.72 23.73
C ARG A 316 5.62 25.35 24.01
N THR A 317 5.51 24.54 22.99
CA THR A 317 5.03 23.16 23.09
C THR A 317 6.20 22.22 22.82
N GLU A 318 6.32 21.20 23.64
CA GLU A 318 7.20 20.04 23.46
C GLU A 318 6.35 18.80 23.59
N GLY A 319 6.59 17.77 22.76
CA GLY A 319 5.83 16.54 22.84
C GLY A 319 6.62 15.34 22.34
N THR A 320 6.28 14.18 22.88
CA THR A 320 6.76 12.87 22.43
C THR A 320 5.57 12.01 22.05
N ARG A 321 5.77 11.13 21.07
CA ARG A 321 4.78 10.16 20.63
C ARG A 321 5.46 8.81 20.49
N GLU A 322 4.91 7.79 21.09
CA GLU A 322 5.47 6.44 21.14
C GLU A 322 4.48 5.37 20.63
N PRO A 323 4.11 5.40 19.35
CA PRO A 323 3.19 4.41 18.81
C PRO A 323 3.86 3.04 18.60
N ILE A 324 3.17 2.00 19.05
CA ILE A 324 3.48 0.60 18.75
C ILE A 324 2.32 0.04 17.94
N THR A 325 2.60 -0.50 16.76
CA THR A 325 1.59 -1.10 15.89
C THR A 325 1.98 -2.52 15.52
N ASN A 326 1.03 -3.44 15.63
CA ASN A 326 1.15 -4.82 15.16
C ASN A 326 0.09 -5.08 14.11
N ASN A 327 0.45 -5.74 13.03
CA ASN A 327 -0.48 -6.14 11.99
C ASN A 327 -0.10 -7.55 11.52
N ILE A 328 -1.07 -8.45 11.44
CA ILE A 328 -0.91 -9.76 10.84
C ILE A 328 -2.12 -10.09 9.98
N LYS A 329 -1.88 -10.43 8.72
CA LYS A 329 -2.89 -10.92 7.80
C LYS A 329 -2.56 -12.36 7.45
N PHE A 330 -3.56 -13.23 7.50
CA PHE A 330 -3.49 -14.61 7.03
C PHE A 330 -4.63 -14.87 6.06
N GLY A 331 -4.37 -15.61 4.97
CA GLY A 331 -5.43 -15.91 4.01
C GLY A 331 -5.09 -17.07 3.10
N THR A 332 -6.11 -17.48 2.35
CA THR A 332 -6.00 -18.54 1.34
C THR A 332 -6.81 -18.18 0.11
N ASP A 333 -6.22 -18.44 -1.06
CA ASP A 333 -6.93 -18.45 -2.32
C ASP A 333 -7.13 -19.90 -2.77
N TYR A 334 -8.35 -20.25 -3.13
CA TYR A 334 -8.69 -21.54 -3.73
C TYR A 334 -9.05 -21.36 -5.20
N TYR A 335 -8.23 -21.88 -6.09
CA TYR A 335 -8.44 -21.88 -7.54
C TYR A 335 -9.26 -23.09 -7.95
N TYR A 336 -10.60 -22.93 -8.07
CA TYR A 336 -11.46 -23.99 -8.55
C TYR A 336 -11.05 -24.45 -9.96
N ASP A 337 -10.82 -23.47 -10.84
CA ASP A 337 -10.24 -23.60 -12.17
C ASP A 337 -9.38 -22.35 -12.51
N LYS A 338 -8.84 -22.28 -13.75
CA LYS A 338 -8.00 -21.15 -14.21
C LYS A 338 -8.73 -19.79 -14.24
N LYS A 339 -10.07 -19.80 -14.14
CA LYS A 339 -10.93 -18.63 -14.29
C LYS A 339 -11.78 -18.33 -13.05
N THR A 340 -11.76 -19.23 -12.07
CA THR A 340 -12.60 -19.11 -10.87
C THR A 340 -11.73 -19.26 -9.62
N MET A 341 -11.77 -18.27 -8.76
CA MET A 341 -11.01 -18.21 -7.51
C MET A 341 -11.91 -17.77 -6.36
N PHE A 342 -11.68 -18.37 -5.21
CA PHE A 342 -12.26 -17.96 -3.93
C PHE A 342 -11.11 -17.51 -3.02
N THR A 343 -11.31 -16.43 -2.29
CA THR A 343 -10.38 -15.91 -1.28
C THR A 343 -11.06 -15.89 0.08
N LEU A 344 -10.36 -16.36 1.10
CA LEU A 344 -10.69 -16.13 2.50
C LEU A 344 -9.47 -15.51 3.17
N ALA A 345 -9.66 -14.44 3.92
CA ALA A 345 -8.59 -13.83 4.67
C ALA A 345 -9.10 -13.24 5.99
N MET A 346 -8.19 -13.16 6.96
CA MET A 346 -8.39 -12.50 8.24
C MET A 346 -7.19 -11.59 8.49
N THR A 347 -7.45 -10.37 8.97
CA THR A 347 -6.43 -9.45 9.43
C THR A 347 -6.68 -9.15 10.91
N TYR A 348 -5.63 -9.22 11.71
CA TYR A 348 -5.62 -8.80 13.11
C TYR A 348 -4.61 -7.67 13.26
N LYS A 349 -5.05 -6.51 13.77
CA LYS A 349 -4.21 -5.36 14.02
C LYS A 349 -4.41 -4.91 15.46
N THR A 350 -3.32 -4.53 16.11
CA THR A 350 -3.35 -3.82 17.40
C THR A 350 -2.50 -2.57 17.30
N TYR A 351 -2.87 -1.56 18.01
CA TYR A 351 -2.03 -0.40 18.24
C TYR A 351 -2.09 0.01 19.72
N ASP A 352 -1.01 0.62 20.16
CA ASP A 352 -0.81 1.18 21.49
C ASP A 352 -0.02 2.47 21.27
N LYS A 353 -0.58 3.61 21.65
CA LYS A 353 0.01 4.93 21.47
C LYS A 353 0.09 5.61 22.83
N GLU A 354 1.24 6.13 23.11
CA GLU A 354 1.51 6.96 24.28
C GLU A 354 2.02 8.31 23.75
N ASN A 355 1.31 9.37 24.04
CA ASN A 355 1.64 10.72 23.66
C ASN A 355 1.82 11.56 24.92
N GLU A 356 2.95 12.26 25.03
CA GLU A 356 3.20 13.25 26.07
C GLU A 356 3.26 14.64 25.43
N GLU A 357 2.60 15.61 26.00
CA GLU A 357 2.67 17.01 25.58
C GLU A 357 2.94 17.92 26.77
N LYS A 358 3.94 18.82 26.66
CA LYS A 358 4.24 19.86 27.62
C LYS A 358 4.09 21.23 26.98
N VAL A 359 3.23 22.04 27.54
CA VAL A 359 2.97 23.40 27.04
C VAL A 359 3.40 24.42 28.09
N TYR A 360 4.43 25.18 27.76
CA TYR A 360 4.96 26.27 28.57
C TYR A 360 4.27 27.57 28.18
N TYR A 361 3.56 28.19 29.12
CA TYR A 361 2.95 29.51 28.96
C TYR A 361 3.81 30.54 29.65
N TYR A 362 4.12 31.66 28.98
CA TYR A 362 5.04 32.69 29.49
C TYR A 362 4.34 33.95 30.05
N ASN A 363 3.02 34.06 29.87
CA ASN A 363 2.26 35.16 30.47
C ASN A 363 0.77 34.79 30.64
N PRO A 364 0.30 34.39 31.83
CA PRO A 364 1.08 34.09 33.04
C PRO A 364 1.98 32.87 32.87
N ASN A 365 3.02 32.75 33.69
CA ASN A 365 3.92 31.60 33.64
C ASN A 365 3.25 30.41 34.31
N TYR A 366 2.96 29.38 33.51
CA TYR A 366 2.54 28.06 33.99
C TYR A 366 2.90 26.99 32.96
N ILE A 367 2.92 25.74 33.39
CA ILE A 367 3.15 24.58 32.55
C ILE A 367 1.86 23.76 32.58
N PHE A 368 1.44 23.33 31.40
CA PHE A 368 0.40 22.33 31.20
C PHE A 368 1.08 21.07 30.68
N GLU A 369 0.84 19.95 31.30
CA GLU A 369 1.33 18.63 30.85
C GLU A 369 0.12 17.74 30.60
N ALA A 370 0.13 17.02 29.49
CA ALA A 370 -0.91 16.05 29.14
C ALA A 370 -0.24 14.75 28.67
N GLU A 371 -0.79 13.65 29.16
CA GLU A 371 -0.44 12.30 28.74
C GLU A 371 -1.71 11.66 28.14
N GLU A 372 -1.62 11.21 26.90
CA GLU A 372 -2.72 10.58 26.16
C GLU A 372 -2.33 9.14 25.85
N PHE A 373 -3.20 8.21 26.15
CA PHE A 373 -3.03 6.79 25.89
C PHE A 373 -4.18 6.29 25.04
N ASP A 374 -3.85 5.75 23.86
CA ASP A 374 -4.82 5.13 22.95
C ASP A 374 -4.40 3.69 22.66
N MET A 375 -5.30 2.77 22.85
CA MET A 375 -5.10 1.38 22.46
C MET A 375 -6.28 0.85 21.65
N GLY A 376 -6.01 0.01 20.68
CA GLY A 376 -7.10 -0.54 19.90
C GLY A 376 -6.77 -1.85 19.21
N THR A 377 -7.84 -2.51 18.80
CA THR A 377 -7.80 -3.79 18.12
C THR A 377 -8.76 -3.77 16.94
N ASP A 378 -8.24 -4.13 15.74
CA ASP A 378 -9.02 -4.35 14.53
C ASP A 378 -9.00 -5.83 14.16
N LEU A 379 -10.16 -6.39 13.86
CA LEU A 379 -10.32 -7.73 13.32
C LEU A 379 -11.14 -7.66 12.03
N ASP A 380 -10.50 -7.98 10.89
CA ASP A 380 -11.14 -7.99 9.59
C ASP A 380 -11.28 -9.41 9.07
N PHE A 381 -12.47 -9.75 8.57
CA PHE A 381 -12.74 -10.95 7.80
C PHE A 381 -13.06 -10.59 6.36
N GLU A 382 -12.51 -11.32 5.41
CA GLU A 382 -12.68 -11.08 3.99
C GLU A 382 -13.05 -12.38 3.26
N PHE A 383 -14.09 -12.30 2.44
CA PHE A 383 -14.45 -13.32 1.47
C PHE A 383 -14.47 -12.70 0.07
N GLY A 384 -13.89 -13.38 -0.91
CA GLY A 384 -13.89 -12.98 -2.32
C GLY A 384 -14.27 -14.16 -3.23
N TYR A 385 -15.09 -13.90 -4.24
CA TYR A 385 -15.34 -14.77 -5.36
C TYR A 385 -15.04 -14.03 -6.66
N TYR A 386 -14.15 -14.59 -7.46
CA TYR A 386 -13.68 -13.99 -8.72
C TYR A 386 -13.91 -14.97 -9.85
N LYS A 387 -14.62 -14.53 -10.87
CA LYS A 387 -14.93 -15.33 -12.06
C LYS A 387 -14.56 -14.56 -13.32
N ASP A 388 -13.57 -15.07 -14.05
CA ASP A 388 -13.29 -14.66 -15.41
C ASP A 388 -14.06 -15.57 -16.40
N PHE A 389 -14.75 -14.99 -17.35
CA PHE A 389 -15.49 -15.74 -18.37
C PHE A 389 -14.59 -16.09 -19.56
N ALA A 390 -15.14 -16.81 -20.54
CA ALA A 390 -14.41 -17.15 -21.76
C ALA A 390 -14.08 -15.92 -22.62
N GLN A 391 -14.96 -14.92 -22.64
CA GLN A 391 -14.74 -13.65 -23.31
C GLN A 391 -13.71 -12.84 -22.51
N LYS A 392 -12.68 -12.32 -23.19
CA LYS A 392 -11.63 -11.48 -22.59
C LYS A 392 -12.26 -10.29 -21.85
N ASP A 393 -11.76 -9.99 -20.66
CA ASP A 393 -12.19 -8.88 -19.79
C ASP A 393 -13.62 -8.95 -19.24
N ARG A 394 -14.38 -10.02 -19.57
CA ARG A 394 -15.68 -10.30 -18.96
C ARG A 394 -15.48 -10.97 -17.61
N LYS A 395 -15.96 -10.36 -16.54
CA LYS A 395 -15.73 -10.85 -15.18
C LYS A 395 -16.91 -10.55 -14.24
N LEU A 396 -17.02 -11.40 -13.23
CA LEU A 396 -17.88 -11.21 -12.06
C LEU A 396 -17.00 -11.25 -10.81
N VAL A 397 -17.16 -10.28 -9.95
CA VAL A 397 -16.50 -10.20 -8.65
C VAL A 397 -17.59 -10.08 -7.59
N PHE A 398 -17.50 -10.90 -6.56
CA PHE A 398 -18.31 -10.77 -5.35
C PHE A 398 -17.36 -10.69 -4.16
N GLU A 399 -17.56 -9.71 -3.28
CA GLU A 399 -16.74 -9.47 -2.10
C GLU A 399 -17.65 -9.22 -0.91
N ALA A 400 -17.33 -9.84 0.22
CA ALA A 400 -17.93 -9.57 1.52
C ALA A 400 -16.82 -9.35 2.54
N SER A 401 -16.97 -8.37 3.40
CA SER A 401 -16.04 -8.13 4.49
C SER A 401 -16.77 -7.68 5.74
N SER A 402 -16.21 -8.07 6.89
CA SER A 402 -16.66 -7.62 8.21
C SER A 402 -15.46 -7.13 8.99
N THR A 403 -15.53 -5.90 9.51
CA THR A 403 -14.54 -5.29 10.39
C THR A 403 -15.16 -5.12 11.76
N ILE A 404 -14.46 -5.58 12.79
CA ILE A 404 -14.76 -5.33 14.20
C ILE A 404 -13.58 -4.52 14.73
N ASN A 405 -13.86 -3.31 15.20
CA ASN A 405 -12.87 -2.44 15.79
C ASN A 405 -13.28 -2.16 17.25
N GLN A 406 -12.31 -2.18 18.14
CA GLN A 406 -12.43 -1.81 19.53
C GLN A 406 -11.29 -0.86 19.89
N ASP A 407 -11.62 0.34 20.29
CA ASP A 407 -10.70 1.39 20.70
C ASP A 407 -11.02 1.83 22.12
N GLU A 408 -9.98 2.14 22.88
CA GLU A 408 -10.05 2.63 24.23
C GLU A 408 -8.92 3.64 24.45
N GLY A 409 -9.25 4.80 24.98
CA GLY A 409 -8.27 5.84 25.27
C GLY A 409 -8.63 6.66 26.49
N TYR A 410 -7.62 7.24 27.13
CA TYR A 410 -7.74 8.12 28.26
C TYR A 410 -6.69 9.23 28.20
N GLU A 411 -7.02 10.39 28.73
CA GLU A 411 -6.16 11.57 28.79
C GLU A 411 -5.97 11.96 30.24
N HIS A 412 -4.73 12.20 30.62
CA HIS A 412 -4.32 12.67 31.94
C HIS A 412 -3.69 14.03 31.79
N ALA A 413 -4.25 15.07 32.40
CA ALA A 413 -3.79 16.43 32.20
C ALA A 413 -3.51 17.13 33.53
N PHE A 414 -2.38 17.80 33.64
CA PHE A 414 -1.93 18.54 34.81
C PHE A 414 -1.60 19.98 34.48
N SER A 415 -1.88 20.88 35.39
CA SER A 415 -1.41 22.25 35.29
C SER A 415 -0.88 22.74 36.65
N ASN A 416 0.24 23.44 36.65
CA ASN A 416 0.83 24.01 37.86
C ASN A 416 0.26 25.40 38.21
N LEU A 417 -0.91 25.77 37.69
CA LEU A 417 -1.54 27.05 37.94
C LEU A 417 -2.15 27.13 39.36
N SER A 418 -2.35 25.98 40.02
CA SER A 418 -2.89 25.92 41.39
C SER A 418 -1.83 26.36 42.41
N SER A 419 -2.23 27.24 43.34
CA SER A 419 -1.39 27.81 44.41
C SER A 419 -0.87 26.84 45.46
N THR A 420 -1.16 25.57 45.32
CA THR A 420 -0.66 24.49 46.16
C THR A 420 0.23 23.57 45.36
N ASN A 421 1.54 23.86 45.39
CA ASN A 421 2.63 23.06 44.80
C ASN A 421 2.72 21.68 45.48
N THR A 422 1.81 20.78 45.23
CA THR A 422 1.95 19.36 45.59
C THR A 422 1.92 18.55 44.28
N TYR A 423 3.10 18.39 43.71
CA TYR A 423 3.38 17.31 42.78
C TYR A 423 3.31 16.01 43.58
N THR A 424 2.27 15.24 43.43
CA THR A 424 2.28 13.84 43.81
C THR A 424 2.54 13.05 42.54
N ASP A 425 3.75 12.48 42.47
CA ASP A 425 4.26 11.65 41.39
C ASP A 425 3.61 10.25 41.38
N ASP A 426 2.35 10.13 41.71
CA ASP A 426 1.60 8.90 41.61
C ASP A 426 0.76 8.91 40.34
N HIS A 427 1.31 8.27 39.27
CA HIS A 427 0.62 7.94 38.03
C HIS A 427 -0.50 6.89 38.28
N VAL A 428 -1.42 7.19 39.13
CA VAL A 428 -2.63 6.40 39.31
C VAL A 428 -3.73 7.09 38.50
N HIS A 429 -4.28 6.37 37.53
CA HIS A 429 -5.48 6.82 36.83
C HIS A 429 -6.53 7.16 37.90
N SER A 430 -7.00 8.40 37.91
CA SER A 430 -8.15 8.75 38.70
C SER A 430 -9.41 8.28 37.97
N GLU A 431 -10.44 7.87 38.71
CA GLU A 431 -11.75 7.53 38.12
C GLU A 431 -12.37 8.72 37.37
N ASP A 432 -11.79 9.93 37.54
CA ASP A 432 -12.27 11.19 36.99
C ASP A 432 -11.55 11.59 35.68
N ASP A 433 -10.54 10.80 35.22
CA ASP A 433 -9.85 11.10 33.96
C ASP A 433 -10.78 10.92 32.74
N PRO A 434 -10.77 11.85 31.79
CA PRO A 434 -11.52 11.67 30.57
C PRO A 434 -11.13 10.39 29.86
N TYR A 435 -12.08 9.54 29.57
CA TYR A 435 -11.86 8.35 28.79
C TYR A 435 -12.88 8.20 27.67
N HIS A 436 -12.51 7.47 26.62
CA HIS A 436 -13.44 7.03 25.59
C HIS A 436 -13.26 5.55 25.30
N LYS A 437 -14.37 4.91 24.95
CA LYS A 437 -14.38 3.53 24.48
C LYS A 437 -15.26 3.44 23.25
N GLU A 438 -14.71 2.91 22.17
CA GLU A 438 -15.41 2.78 20.92
C GLU A 438 -15.49 1.31 20.46
N ASN A 439 -16.68 0.90 20.04
CA ASN A 439 -16.93 -0.39 19.42
C ASN A 439 -17.56 -0.16 18.05
N ASN A 440 -16.83 -0.46 17.00
CA ASN A 440 -17.24 -0.18 15.65
C ASN A 440 -17.36 -1.48 14.85
N ASN A 441 -18.55 -1.76 14.33
CA ASN A 441 -18.80 -2.88 13.43
C ASN A 441 -19.14 -2.38 12.06
N ASN A 442 -18.60 -3.03 11.03
CA ASN A 442 -18.92 -2.63 9.68
C ASN A 442 -18.87 -3.83 8.72
N ILE A 443 -19.97 -4.01 8.02
CA ILE A 443 -20.15 -5.06 7.02
C ILE A 443 -20.27 -4.43 5.65
N ILE A 444 -19.49 -4.92 4.69
CA ILE A 444 -19.62 -4.54 3.28
C ILE A 444 -19.91 -5.79 2.46
N ILE A 445 -20.93 -5.73 1.62
CA ILE A 445 -21.23 -6.72 0.60
C ILE A 445 -21.25 -6.01 -0.74
N LYS A 446 -20.50 -6.52 -1.72
CA LYS A 446 -20.34 -5.89 -3.03
C LYS A 446 -20.33 -6.94 -4.13
N SER A 447 -20.97 -6.64 -5.26
CA SER A 447 -20.91 -7.45 -6.47
C SER A 447 -20.72 -6.53 -7.67
N ASP A 448 -19.71 -6.85 -8.49
CA ASP A 448 -19.36 -6.13 -9.72
C ASP A 448 -19.40 -7.08 -10.91
N TYR A 449 -20.13 -6.73 -11.95
CA TYR A 449 -20.12 -7.42 -13.22
C TYR A 449 -19.59 -6.52 -14.33
N THR A 450 -18.60 -6.99 -15.07
CA THR A 450 -18.03 -6.28 -16.24
C THR A 450 -18.35 -7.07 -17.50
N HIS A 451 -18.96 -6.41 -18.47
CA HIS A 451 -19.27 -6.95 -19.79
C HIS A 451 -18.57 -6.13 -20.87
N PRO A 452 -17.48 -6.64 -21.48
CA PRO A 452 -16.83 -5.98 -22.61
C PRO A 452 -17.63 -6.17 -23.89
N PHE A 453 -17.66 -5.16 -24.75
CA PHE A 453 -18.22 -5.21 -26.08
C PHE A 453 -17.34 -4.39 -27.04
N GLY A 454 -17.19 -4.90 -28.28
CA GLY A 454 -16.19 -4.31 -29.17
C GLY A 454 -14.75 -4.56 -28.71
N GLN A 455 -13.81 -3.76 -29.22
CA GLN A 455 -12.39 -3.94 -28.92
C GLN A 455 -11.94 -3.26 -27.61
N SER A 456 -12.61 -2.18 -27.19
CA SER A 456 -12.17 -1.35 -26.06
C SER A 456 -13.31 -0.70 -25.27
N SER A 457 -14.56 -1.13 -25.50
CA SER A 457 -15.74 -0.64 -24.79
C SER A 457 -16.23 -1.66 -23.77
N LYS A 458 -16.81 -1.21 -22.66
CA LYS A 458 -17.34 -2.08 -21.61
C LYS A 458 -18.51 -1.45 -20.85
N LEU A 459 -19.40 -2.30 -20.39
CA LEU A 459 -20.42 -2.01 -19.40
C LEU A 459 -20.00 -2.60 -18.05
N GLU A 460 -20.04 -1.82 -17.01
CA GLU A 460 -19.88 -2.27 -15.62
C GLU A 460 -21.19 -2.00 -14.88
N ALA A 461 -21.67 -2.97 -14.13
CA ALA A 461 -22.84 -2.83 -13.26
C ALA A 461 -22.56 -3.50 -11.92
N GLY A 462 -23.09 -2.96 -10.85
CA GLY A 462 -22.83 -3.53 -9.54
C GLY A 462 -23.80 -3.07 -8.47
N PHE A 463 -23.66 -3.74 -7.35
CA PHE A 463 -24.38 -3.49 -6.11
C PHE A 463 -23.37 -3.39 -4.97
N LYS A 464 -23.63 -2.49 -4.02
CA LYS A 464 -22.87 -2.40 -2.77
C LYS A 464 -23.83 -2.10 -1.62
N SER A 465 -23.70 -2.86 -0.54
CA SER A 465 -24.34 -2.60 0.74
C SER A 465 -23.26 -2.37 1.80
N THR A 466 -23.37 -1.31 2.56
CA THR A 466 -22.51 -0.98 3.68
C THR A 466 -23.38 -0.79 4.91
N ILE A 467 -23.13 -1.56 5.95
CA ILE A 467 -23.82 -1.52 7.24
C ILE A 467 -22.79 -1.15 8.28
N LYS A 468 -23.00 -0.04 8.98
CA LYS A 468 -22.09 0.48 10.01
C LYS A 468 -22.83 0.66 11.31
N GLN A 469 -22.21 0.20 12.38
CA GLN A 469 -22.65 0.40 13.75
C GLN A 469 -21.49 0.94 14.57
N PHE A 470 -21.69 2.06 15.22
CA PHE A 470 -20.73 2.68 16.12
C PHE A 470 -21.37 2.84 17.48
N LYS A 471 -20.66 2.36 18.50
CA LYS A 471 -21.00 2.59 19.88
C LYS A 471 -19.83 3.27 20.56
N THR A 472 -20.10 4.36 21.25
CA THR A 472 -19.06 5.08 21.98
C THR A 472 -19.59 5.41 23.36
N ASP A 473 -18.78 5.09 24.34
CA ASP A 473 -18.95 5.49 25.72
C ASP A 473 -17.85 6.52 26.00
N GLN A 474 -18.23 7.72 26.43
CA GLN A 474 -17.31 8.81 26.76
C GLN A 474 -17.58 9.27 28.18
N TYR A 475 -16.54 9.32 28.97
CA TYR A 475 -16.57 9.92 30.30
C TYR A 475 -15.92 11.30 30.24
N TYR A 476 -16.63 12.30 30.69
CA TYR A 476 -16.14 13.67 30.73
C TYR A 476 -16.91 14.44 31.83
N LEU A 477 -16.15 15.11 32.74
CA LEU A 477 -16.71 15.94 33.80
C LEU A 477 -17.84 15.23 34.59
N GLU A 478 -17.54 14.05 35.15
CA GLU A 478 -18.46 13.27 36.00
C GLU A 478 -19.71 12.71 35.27
N SER A 479 -19.81 12.87 33.96
CA SER A 479 -20.92 12.33 33.17
C SER A 479 -20.45 11.31 32.15
N ILE A 480 -21.21 10.22 32.00
CA ILE A 480 -21.02 9.21 30.96
C ILE A 480 -22.00 9.49 29.82
N PHE A 481 -21.48 9.63 28.62
CA PHE A 481 -22.27 9.84 27.41
C PHE A 481 -22.17 8.61 26.49
N ASP A 482 -23.28 7.88 26.38
CA ASP A 482 -23.38 6.74 25.45
C ASP A 482 -23.93 7.21 24.12
N SER A 483 -23.25 6.94 23.03
CA SER A 483 -23.78 7.20 21.71
C SER A 483 -23.83 5.94 20.85
N ASP A 484 -25.02 5.68 20.28
CA ASP A 484 -25.26 4.65 19.29
C ASP A 484 -25.52 5.31 17.91
N TYR A 485 -24.64 5.06 16.94
CA TYR A 485 -24.82 5.54 15.57
C TYR A 485 -24.88 4.36 14.61
N ASN A 486 -25.94 4.32 13.79
CA ASN A 486 -26.12 3.32 12.74
C ASN A 486 -26.26 3.99 11.39
N GLU A 487 -25.54 3.50 10.39
CA GLU A 487 -25.62 3.98 9.00
C GLU A 487 -25.65 2.80 8.03
N ASP A 488 -26.76 2.61 7.34
CA ASP A 488 -26.92 1.60 6.30
C ASP A 488 -27.00 2.30 4.94
N VAL A 489 -26.14 1.96 4.00
CA VAL A 489 -26.13 2.53 2.65
C VAL A 489 -26.18 1.40 1.62
N HIS A 490 -27.27 1.38 0.84
CA HIS A 490 -27.45 0.43 -0.25
C HIS A 490 -27.36 1.15 -1.59
N ALA A 491 -26.54 0.66 -2.50
CA ALA A 491 -26.25 1.30 -3.76
C ALA A 491 -26.36 0.33 -4.93
N LEU A 492 -27.00 0.80 -6.01
CA LEU A 492 -26.94 0.19 -7.34
C LEU A 492 -26.23 1.16 -8.29
N TYR A 493 -25.33 0.65 -9.12
CA TYR A 493 -24.60 1.50 -10.05
C TYR A 493 -24.33 0.83 -11.38
N GLY A 494 -24.18 1.69 -12.41
CA GLY A 494 -23.78 1.29 -13.74
C GLY A 494 -22.83 2.31 -14.37
N THR A 495 -21.89 1.82 -15.17
CA THR A 495 -20.93 2.65 -15.90
C THR A 495 -20.75 2.09 -17.30
N LEU A 496 -20.92 2.92 -18.31
CA LEU A 496 -20.67 2.62 -19.71
C LEU A 496 -19.38 3.32 -20.15
N LEU A 497 -18.34 2.56 -20.48
CA LEU A 497 -17.15 3.06 -21.18
C LEU A 497 -17.30 2.75 -22.66
N TYR A 498 -17.29 3.79 -23.50
CA TYR A 498 -17.41 3.67 -24.94
C TYR A 498 -16.29 4.45 -25.63
N ASN A 499 -15.47 3.75 -26.42
CA ASN A 499 -14.45 4.37 -27.25
C ASN A 499 -14.99 4.51 -28.67
N PHE A 500 -15.25 5.76 -29.09
CA PHE A 500 -15.71 6.09 -30.45
C PHE A 500 -14.63 5.86 -31.49
N THR A 501 -13.39 6.18 -31.09
CA THR A 501 -12.16 6.01 -31.90
C THR A 501 -11.00 5.73 -30.93
N ASP A 502 -9.82 5.42 -31.47
CA ASP A 502 -8.59 5.29 -30.67
C ASP A 502 -8.20 6.62 -29.98
N LYS A 503 -8.77 7.73 -30.44
CA LYS A 503 -8.50 9.08 -29.89
C LYS A 503 -9.55 9.55 -28.90
N ILE A 504 -10.80 9.10 -29.01
CA ILE A 504 -11.92 9.61 -28.20
C ILE A 504 -12.57 8.49 -27.40
N GLY A 505 -12.49 8.60 -26.10
CA GLY A 505 -13.18 7.74 -25.14
C GLY A 505 -14.12 8.53 -24.24
N VAL A 506 -15.30 8.00 -23.99
CA VAL A 506 -16.31 8.57 -23.07
C VAL A 506 -16.74 7.52 -22.07
N GLN A 507 -16.84 7.93 -20.82
CA GLN A 507 -17.37 7.10 -19.74
C GLN A 507 -18.58 7.82 -19.13
N LEU A 508 -19.72 7.16 -19.11
CA LEU A 508 -20.96 7.62 -18.47
C LEU A 508 -21.29 6.69 -17.31
N GLY A 509 -21.63 7.25 -16.17
CA GLY A 509 -21.98 6.47 -15.00
C GLY A 509 -23.13 7.10 -14.21
N ALA A 510 -23.88 6.26 -13.53
CA ALA A 510 -24.88 6.66 -12.55
C ALA A 510 -24.87 5.69 -11.37
N ARG A 511 -25.04 6.21 -10.16
CA ARG A 511 -25.17 5.47 -8.92
C ARG A 511 -26.39 5.98 -8.16
N ALA A 512 -27.28 5.07 -7.77
CA ALA A 512 -28.42 5.35 -6.94
C ALA A 512 -28.19 4.76 -5.56
N GLU A 513 -28.35 5.57 -4.53
CA GLU A 513 -28.16 5.19 -3.13
C GLU A 513 -29.41 5.43 -2.30
N GLN A 514 -29.75 4.45 -1.48
CA GLN A 514 -30.67 4.57 -0.37
C GLN A 514 -29.85 4.49 0.92
N ALA A 515 -29.94 5.52 1.73
CA ALA A 515 -29.26 5.59 3.02
C ALA A 515 -30.28 5.66 4.16
N PHE A 516 -29.98 4.97 5.26
CA PHE A 516 -30.71 4.99 6.51
C PHE A 516 -29.73 5.34 7.61
N THR A 517 -29.98 6.42 8.33
CA THR A 517 -29.08 6.88 9.40
C THR A 517 -29.89 7.09 10.67
N SER A 518 -29.39 6.57 11.77
CA SER A 518 -29.93 6.85 13.10
C SER A 518 -28.83 7.11 14.11
N ALA A 519 -29.05 8.04 15.00
CA ALA A 519 -28.17 8.34 16.11
C ALA A 519 -28.99 8.49 17.39
N ILE A 520 -28.50 7.92 18.47
CA ILE A 520 -29.08 8.03 19.80
C ILE A 520 -27.94 8.44 20.73
N LEU A 521 -28.14 9.52 21.49
CA LEU A 521 -27.28 9.97 22.55
C LEU A 521 -28.01 9.78 23.87
N LYS A 522 -27.33 9.26 24.86
CA LYS A 522 -27.86 9.09 26.23
C LYS A 522 -26.81 9.56 27.21
N GLU A 523 -27.22 10.26 28.19
CA GLU A 523 -26.45 10.59 29.38
C GLU A 523 -26.79 9.63 30.51
N GLN A 524 -25.77 9.10 31.17
CA GLN A 524 -25.92 8.35 32.41
C GLN A 524 -25.40 9.24 33.51
N GLU A 525 -26.30 9.75 34.34
CA GLU A 525 -25.93 10.52 35.53
C GLU A 525 -25.19 9.62 36.53
N HIS A 526 -23.97 9.98 36.91
CA HIS A 526 -23.32 9.42 38.08
C HIS A 526 -23.94 10.12 39.31
N HIS A 527 -24.73 9.38 40.11
CA HIS A 527 -25.28 9.87 41.36
C HIS A 527 -24.18 10.02 42.40
N GLU A 528 -23.57 11.19 42.50
CA GLU A 528 -23.14 11.73 43.80
C GLU A 528 -23.75 13.12 43.89
N GLU A 529 -24.71 13.25 44.88
CA GLU A 529 -25.35 14.50 45.23
C GLU A 529 -24.33 15.45 45.88
N GLU A 530 -23.59 16.23 45.11
CA GLU A 530 -23.01 17.50 45.54
C GLU A 530 -23.38 18.60 44.51
N GLU A 531 -24.25 19.51 44.99
CA GLU A 531 -24.60 20.75 44.28
C GLU A 531 -23.35 21.59 44.05
N HIS A 532 -22.74 21.54 42.86
CA HIS A 532 -21.81 22.55 42.40
C HIS A 532 -22.52 23.53 41.48
N GLU A 533 -22.92 24.67 42.08
CA GLU A 533 -23.27 25.88 41.33
C GLU A 533 -22.08 26.45 40.55
N ASP A 534 -22.33 26.83 39.31
CA ASP A 534 -21.57 27.70 38.45
C ASP A 534 -20.27 27.18 37.78
N THR A 535 -20.43 26.45 36.67
CA THR A 535 -19.62 26.72 35.48
C THR A 535 -20.40 26.37 34.23
N THR A 536 -20.82 27.39 33.48
CA THR A 536 -21.42 27.23 32.14
C THR A 536 -20.38 26.63 31.22
N ASN A 537 -20.21 25.32 31.23
CA ASN A 537 -19.29 24.62 30.39
C ASN A 537 -19.95 24.48 29.00
N ILE A 538 -19.32 25.12 27.99
CA ILE A 538 -19.80 25.08 26.60
C ILE A 538 -20.01 23.66 26.11
N PHE A 539 -19.19 22.70 26.57
CA PHE A 539 -19.31 21.29 26.18
C PHE A 539 -20.60 20.68 26.72
N LEU A 540 -20.92 20.83 28.03
CA LEU A 540 -22.18 20.35 28.62
C LEU A 540 -23.40 20.98 27.93
N TYR A 541 -23.37 22.28 27.66
CA TYR A 541 -24.42 22.96 26.90
C TYR A 541 -24.61 22.37 25.49
N ILE A 542 -23.53 22.05 24.77
CA ILE A 542 -23.61 21.41 23.45
C ILE A 542 -24.18 20.00 23.56
N MET A 543 -23.78 19.24 24.60
CA MET A 543 -24.28 17.88 24.82
C MET A 543 -25.77 17.87 25.19
N GLU A 544 -26.23 18.76 26.03
CA GLU A 544 -27.66 18.94 26.36
C GLU A 544 -28.48 19.27 25.11
N GLN A 545 -27.97 20.17 24.24
CA GLN A 545 -28.61 20.47 22.98
C GLN A 545 -28.67 19.26 22.02
N ALA A 546 -27.66 18.39 22.07
CA ALA A 546 -27.64 17.17 21.28
C ALA A 546 -28.59 16.10 21.86
N LEU A 547 -28.74 16.00 23.18
CA LEU A 547 -29.70 15.13 23.87
C LEU A 547 -31.14 15.50 23.49
N ASP A 548 -31.47 16.77 23.44
CA ASP A 548 -32.80 17.28 23.03
C ASP A 548 -33.18 16.87 21.58
N GLN A 549 -32.17 16.65 20.73
CA GLN A 549 -32.36 16.21 19.33
C GLN A 549 -32.31 14.68 19.17
N SER A 550 -32.12 13.94 20.25
CA SER A 550 -32.07 12.47 20.24
C SER A 550 -33.48 11.88 20.39
N PRO A 551 -33.86 10.78 19.66
CA PRO A 551 -33.10 10.11 18.60
C PRO A 551 -33.17 10.83 17.25
N PHE A 552 -32.02 10.99 16.60
CA PHE A 552 -31.94 11.53 15.24
C PHE A 552 -32.16 10.42 14.21
N LYS A 553 -32.96 10.68 13.17
CA LYS A 553 -33.14 9.78 12.03
C LYS A 553 -33.10 10.57 10.73
N ASN A 554 -32.37 10.06 9.75
CA ASN A 554 -32.28 10.66 8.43
C ASN A 554 -32.21 9.59 7.35
N ASP A 555 -33.29 9.45 6.57
CA ASP A 555 -33.40 8.50 5.48
C ASP A 555 -33.47 9.28 4.18
N TYR A 556 -32.61 8.94 3.20
CA TYR A 556 -32.63 9.65 1.92
C TYR A 556 -32.27 8.74 0.75
N PHE A 557 -32.85 9.09 -0.41
CA PHE A 557 -32.51 8.52 -1.71
C PHE A 557 -31.81 9.56 -2.57
N GLN A 558 -30.68 9.19 -3.19
CA GLN A 558 -29.89 10.11 -4.00
C GLN A 558 -29.28 9.43 -5.24
N ILE A 559 -29.21 10.20 -6.33
CA ILE A 559 -28.55 9.76 -7.57
C ILE A 559 -27.27 10.59 -7.79
N TYR A 560 -26.18 9.90 -8.13
CA TYR A 560 -24.86 10.45 -8.39
C TYR A 560 -24.43 10.15 -9.83
N PRO A 561 -24.64 11.07 -10.78
CA PRO A 561 -24.15 10.93 -12.15
C PRO A 561 -22.66 11.23 -12.24
N SER A 562 -21.98 10.60 -13.21
CA SER A 562 -20.59 10.87 -13.58
C SER A 562 -20.39 10.81 -15.08
N VAL A 563 -19.54 11.69 -15.60
CA VAL A 563 -19.18 11.77 -17.01
C VAL A 563 -17.67 12.01 -17.10
N ASN A 564 -16.94 11.16 -17.83
CA ASN A 564 -15.54 11.37 -18.14
C ASN A 564 -15.34 11.28 -19.65
N MET A 565 -14.49 12.13 -20.19
CA MET A 565 -14.12 12.16 -21.61
C MET A 565 -12.60 12.30 -21.73
N LEU A 566 -12.00 11.50 -22.60
CA LEU A 566 -10.60 11.59 -22.94
C LEU A 566 -10.48 11.83 -24.45
N TYR A 567 -9.67 12.80 -24.83
CA TYR A 567 -9.29 13.07 -26.22
C TYR A 567 -7.78 13.10 -26.36
N ASN A 568 -7.22 12.11 -27.05
CA ASN A 568 -5.80 12.03 -27.39
C ASN A 568 -5.54 12.83 -28.66
N LEU A 569 -4.94 14.01 -28.54
CA LEU A 569 -4.55 14.87 -29.66
C LEU A 569 -3.43 14.20 -30.46
N ASN A 570 -2.40 13.70 -29.74
CA ASN A 570 -1.27 12.95 -30.27
C ASN A 570 -0.71 12.03 -29.15
N PRO A 571 0.33 11.21 -29.37
CA PRO A 571 0.85 10.31 -28.33
C PRO A 571 1.30 10.99 -27.03
N THR A 572 1.68 12.27 -27.09
CA THR A 572 2.21 13.03 -25.96
C THR A 572 1.22 14.03 -25.37
N GLN A 573 0.13 14.37 -26.09
CA GLN A 573 -0.83 15.39 -25.68
C GLN A 573 -2.25 14.83 -25.59
N ARG A 574 -2.93 15.11 -24.49
CA ARG A 574 -4.30 14.69 -24.24
C ARG A 574 -5.09 15.75 -23.52
N ILE A 575 -6.41 15.76 -23.77
CA ILE A 575 -7.39 16.58 -23.06
C ILE A 575 -8.31 15.62 -22.31
N GLN A 576 -8.51 15.87 -21.03
CA GLN A 576 -9.43 15.10 -20.20
C GLN A 576 -10.45 16.05 -19.60
N PHE A 577 -11.72 15.69 -19.73
CA PHE A 577 -12.84 16.35 -19.06
C PHE A 577 -13.49 15.34 -18.11
N GLY A 578 -13.85 15.77 -16.90
CA GLY A 578 -14.55 14.93 -15.95
C GLY A 578 -15.56 15.75 -15.14
N PHE A 579 -16.73 15.18 -14.95
CA PHE A 579 -17.76 15.67 -14.07
C PHE A 579 -18.31 14.53 -13.22
N SER A 580 -18.47 14.75 -11.91
CA SER A 580 -19.16 13.83 -11.02
C SER A 580 -19.87 14.58 -9.91
N LYS A 581 -21.12 14.20 -9.63
CA LYS A 581 -21.82 14.66 -8.43
C LYS A 581 -21.29 13.87 -7.25
N ARG A 582 -20.94 14.56 -6.16
CA ARG A 582 -20.38 13.96 -4.96
C ARG A 582 -21.07 14.46 -3.72
N VAL A 583 -20.87 13.77 -2.61
CA VAL A 583 -21.41 14.12 -1.30
C VAL A 583 -20.26 14.20 -0.28
N ASN A 584 -20.38 15.16 0.62
CA ASN A 584 -19.59 15.20 1.82
C ASN A 584 -20.49 14.82 2.99
N ARG A 585 -20.43 13.56 3.39
CA ARG A 585 -21.16 13.11 4.58
C ARG A 585 -20.43 13.61 5.81
N PRO A 586 -21.13 14.05 6.85
CA PRO A 586 -20.50 14.40 8.11
C PRO A 586 -19.61 13.23 8.58
N ARG A 587 -18.35 13.52 8.84
CA ARG A 587 -17.47 12.55 9.50
C ARG A 587 -17.62 12.78 10.99
N ARG A 588 -17.81 11.71 11.72
CA ARG A 588 -17.64 11.78 13.16
C ARG A 588 -16.19 12.22 13.42
N ARG A 589 -16.02 13.32 14.16
CA ARG A 589 -14.73 13.64 14.76
C ARG A 589 -14.71 12.90 16.08
N THR A 590 -13.79 11.97 16.19
CA THR A 590 -13.36 11.37 17.45
C THR A 590 -12.62 12.39 18.23
#